data_9afe86a3042ac0a02c4ffc9dd025ad4d
#
_entry.id   9afe86a3042ac0a02c4ffc9dd025ad4d
#
_cell.length_a   1.000
_cell.length_b   1.000
_cell.length_c   1.000
_cell.angle_alpha   90.00
_cell.angle_beta   90.00
_cell.angle_gamma   90.00
#
_symmetry.space_group_name_H-M   'P 1'
#
loop_
_entity.id
_entity.type
_entity.pdbx_description
1 polymer ?
#
loop_
_entity_poly.entity_id
_entity_poly.type
_entity_poly.pdbx_seq_one_letter_code
_entity_poly.pdbx_strand_id
1 'polypeptide(L)'
;MTRVAVIGAGITGLSSAFFIKKNYPEVDVTIYEATNRPGGKIKTEKRDGYVIELGPESYLGRKKIMTDVAREIGMNEDDIVTNQTGQSYIYAQNQLYPIPGGSILGVPTDIKPFISTKLITLKGKIRALKDLTMKPISITEDDISVGHFFRARLGDELLEKLIEPLLSGIYGTDIDQLSLMSTFPYFKSLEEEHGSIIKGMKQVRRERQKNENNNRVGAQGQFKQFKQGLYDFILKLEAWLKAREVTIEYQTTVKDLSSTQQGYNLIFENDNTIFYDGVIVATPHQVFQKWFENDPMFDYFKSLNASSVATIAMAYDNANIENYENGTGFVVSRTSQTDITACTWTSKKWPHTTPKGKTLIRAYIGKPGQRIVEDCTEEELVQIAQRDLSKVMKFQGSPDFTIVNKMIQASPQYHVGHISKIKEIQAHIYDNYQHLQITGAPFEAVGLPDCILQAQNAVEKLIPRIR
;
A
#
# COMPACT_ATOMS: atom_id res chain seq x y z
N MET A 1 31.66 18.12 -8.97
CA MET A 1 30.53 17.24 -9.38
C MET A 1 29.65 17.07 -8.15
N THR A 2 28.37 17.42 -8.26
CA THR A 2 27.45 17.33 -7.12
C THR A 2 27.22 15.86 -6.76
N ARG A 3 27.39 15.52 -5.48
CA ARG A 3 27.27 14.17 -4.93
C ARG A 3 26.03 14.05 -4.05
N VAL A 4 25.18 13.08 -4.35
CA VAL A 4 23.93 12.83 -3.60
C VAL A 4 23.93 11.42 -3.03
N ALA A 5 23.70 11.31 -1.72
CA ALA A 5 23.42 10.04 -1.09
C ALA A 5 21.92 9.78 -1.01
N VAL A 6 21.51 8.54 -1.28
CA VAL A 6 20.16 8.04 -1.02
C VAL A 6 20.25 6.93 0.03
N ILE A 7 19.53 7.07 1.14
CA ILE A 7 19.57 6.10 2.24
C ILE A 7 18.30 5.25 2.18
N GLY A 8 18.50 3.96 1.88
CA GLY A 8 17.45 2.95 1.66
C GLY A 8 17.23 2.62 0.18
N ALA A 9 17.41 1.36 -0.20
CA ALA A 9 17.15 0.84 -1.55
C ALA A 9 15.73 0.23 -1.70
N GLY A 10 14.75 0.73 -0.94
CA GLY A 10 13.34 0.47 -1.19
C GLY A 10 12.86 1.16 -2.47
N ILE A 11 11.59 0.93 -2.87
CA ILE A 11 11.02 1.54 -4.09
C ILE A 11 11.18 3.07 -4.11
N THR A 12 11.02 3.75 -2.97
CA THR A 12 11.18 5.20 -2.86
C THR A 12 12.62 5.64 -3.14
N GLY A 13 13.61 4.99 -2.50
CA GLY A 13 15.02 5.36 -2.69
C GLY A 13 15.51 5.06 -4.10
N LEU A 14 15.22 3.88 -4.65
CA LEU A 14 15.56 3.54 -6.03
C LEU A 14 14.91 4.51 -7.03
N SER A 15 13.64 4.91 -6.79
CA SER A 15 12.96 5.89 -7.64
C SER A 15 13.54 7.29 -7.48
N SER A 16 14.04 7.68 -6.30
CA SER A 16 14.76 8.95 -6.12
C SER A 16 16.03 8.99 -6.98
N ALA A 17 16.83 7.93 -6.92
CA ALA A 17 18.03 7.81 -7.77
C ALA A 17 17.67 7.80 -9.28
N PHE A 18 16.56 7.13 -9.64
CA PHE A 18 16.05 7.14 -11.03
C PHE A 18 15.72 8.56 -11.50
N PHE A 19 14.97 9.34 -10.74
CA PHE A 19 14.62 10.70 -11.13
C PHE A 19 15.81 11.64 -11.12
N ILE A 20 16.79 11.44 -10.22
CA ILE A 20 18.07 12.18 -10.28
C ILE A 20 18.77 11.89 -11.61
N LYS A 21 19.05 10.63 -11.92
CA LYS A 21 19.80 10.25 -13.12
C LYS A 21 19.06 10.55 -14.43
N LYS A 22 17.73 10.53 -14.40
CA LYS A 22 16.89 10.91 -15.54
C LYS A 22 16.98 12.40 -15.84
N ASN A 23 16.86 13.26 -14.83
CA ASN A 23 16.71 14.70 -15.00
C ASN A 23 18.05 15.44 -14.84
N TYR A 24 19.03 14.85 -14.15
CA TYR A 24 20.34 15.42 -13.80
C TYR A 24 21.44 14.34 -13.95
N PRO A 25 21.72 13.87 -15.17
CA PRO A 25 22.62 12.74 -15.40
C PRO A 25 24.06 12.97 -14.90
N GLU A 26 24.48 14.23 -14.74
CA GLU A 26 25.78 14.63 -14.27
C GLU A 26 25.94 14.50 -12.74
N VAL A 27 24.87 14.34 -11.98
CA VAL A 27 24.92 14.17 -10.52
C VAL A 27 25.43 12.78 -10.20
N ASP A 28 26.44 12.71 -9.31
CA ASP A 28 26.94 11.44 -8.77
C ASP A 28 26.01 10.94 -7.65
N VAL A 29 25.52 9.70 -7.77
CA VAL A 29 24.53 9.13 -6.86
C VAL A 29 25.04 7.84 -6.25
N THR A 30 25.02 7.77 -4.91
CA THR A 30 25.27 6.55 -4.15
C THR A 30 24.05 6.19 -3.32
N ILE A 31 23.60 4.94 -3.41
CA ILE A 31 22.50 4.38 -2.59
C ILE A 31 23.11 3.49 -1.51
N TYR A 32 22.71 3.68 -0.25
CA TYR A 32 23.08 2.84 0.87
C TYR A 32 21.92 2.00 1.37
N GLU A 33 22.11 0.70 1.42
CA GLU A 33 21.08 -0.26 1.85
C GLU A 33 21.64 -1.17 2.96
N ALA A 34 20.92 -1.22 4.08
CA ALA A 34 21.34 -2.01 5.25
C ALA A 34 21.25 -3.54 4.99
N THR A 35 20.37 -3.98 4.11
CA THR A 35 20.19 -5.40 3.78
C THR A 35 21.04 -5.82 2.58
N ASN A 36 20.98 -7.10 2.24
CA ASN A 36 21.75 -7.67 1.12
C ASN A 36 21.01 -7.60 -0.24
N ARG A 37 19.87 -6.89 -0.33
CA ARG A 37 19.05 -6.81 -1.54
C ARG A 37 18.30 -5.49 -1.68
N PRO A 38 17.94 -5.06 -2.90
CA PRO A 38 17.07 -3.92 -3.12
C PRO A 38 15.59 -4.30 -2.91
N GLY A 39 14.72 -3.29 -2.94
CA GLY A 39 13.27 -3.44 -3.02
C GLY A 39 12.54 -3.31 -1.68
N GLY A 40 13.26 -3.38 -0.54
CA GLY A 40 12.65 -3.23 0.78
C GLY A 40 11.51 -4.24 1.00
N LYS A 41 10.26 -3.75 1.11
CA LYS A 41 9.05 -4.57 1.33
C LYS A 41 8.57 -5.35 0.09
N ILE A 42 9.06 -5.01 -1.10
CA ILE A 42 8.75 -5.76 -2.33
C ILE A 42 9.63 -7.00 -2.35
N LYS A 43 8.99 -8.17 -2.35
CA LYS A 43 9.65 -9.47 -2.39
C LYS A 43 8.76 -10.44 -3.15
N THR A 44 9.29 -11.04 -4.22
CA THR A 44 8.65 -12.09 -4.99
C THR A 44 9.47 -13.38 -4.85
N GLU A 45 8.83 -14.47 -4.50
CA GLU A 45 9.41 -15.81 -4.50
C GLU A 45 9.04 -16.51 -5.80
N LYS A 46 10.04 -17.14 -6.46
CA LYS A 46 9.82 -18.01 -7.62
C LYS A 46 10.16 -19.43 -7.24
N ARG A 47 9.16 -20.32 -7.31
CA ARG A 47 9.32 -21.71 -6.91
C ARG A 47 8.44 -22.60 -7.78
N ASP A 48 9.01 -23.64 -8.38
CA ASP A 48 8.29 -24.70 -9.11
C ASP A 48 7.25 -24.15 -10.12
N GLY A 49 7.58 -23.07 -10.82
CA GLY A 49 6.70 -22.38 -11.79
C GLY A 49 5.70 -21.42 -11.17
N TYR A 50 5.67 -21.26 -9.85
CA TYR A 50 4.90 -20.22 -9.18
C TYR A 50 5.65 -18.89 -9.14
N VAL A 51 4.89 -17.80 -9.18
CA VAL A 51 5.35 -16.43 -8.91
C VAL A 51 4.55 -15.89 -7.72
N ILE A 52 5.19 -15.79 -6.56
CA ILE A 52 4.52 -15.57 -5.28
C ILE A 52 4.96 -14.23 -4.69
N GLU A 53 4.03 -13.27 -4.62
CA GLU A 53 4.29 -12.00 -3.93
C GLU A 53 4.21 -12.20 -2.42
N LEU A 54 5.27 -11.85 -1.72
CA LEU A 54 5.35 -11.95 -0.27
C LEU A 54 5.11 -10.62 0.45
N GLY A 55 5.20 -9.51 -0.28
CA GLY A 55 4.85 -8.17 0.15
C GLY A 55 3.58 -7.66 -0.55
N PRO A 56 3.61 -6.42 -1.10
CA PRO A 56 2.54 -5.93 -1.96
C PRO A 56 2.32 -6.89 -3.13
N GLU A 57 1.06 -7.08 -3.53
CA GLU A 57 0.71 -8.00 -4.60
C GLU A 57 0.64 -7.32 -5.97
N SER A 58 0.22 -6.06 -5.98
CA SER A 58 -0.13 -5.33 -7.19
C SER A 58 -0.18 -3.83 -6.93
N TYR A 59 -0.35 -3.04 -7.96
CA TYR A 59 -0.52 -1.59 -7.84
C TYR A 59 -1.76 -1.09 -8.59
N LEU A 60 -2.25 0.10 -8.21
CA LEU A 60 -3.40 0.73 -8.86
C LEU A 60 -3.03 1.22 -10.26
N GLY A 61 -3.56 0.57 -11.30
CA GLY A 61 -3.25 0.87 -12.70
C GLY A 61 -3.64 2.27 -13.16
N ARG A 62 -4.60 2.93 -12.49
CA ARG A 62 -4.99 4.33 -12.77
C ARG A 62 -3.90 5.34 -12.42
N LYS A 63 -2.98 5.01 -11.51
CA LYS A 63 -1.82 5.83 -11.15
C LYS A 63 -0.67 5.47 -12.08
N LYS A 64 -0.55 6.18 -13.19
CA LYS A 64 0.32 5.80 -14.32
C LYS A 64 1.81 5.78 -14.01
N ILE A 65 2.27 6.58 -13.03
CA ILE A 65 3.70 6.80 -12.75
C ILE A 65 4.52 5.51 -12.65
N MET A 66 4.01 4.46 -11.97
CA MET A 66 4.72 3.18 -11.87
C MET A 66 4.81 2.46 -13.22
N THR A 67 3.73 2.49 -14.02
CA THR A 67 3.72 1.93 -15.37
C THR A 67 4.67 2.72 -16.30
N ASP A 68 4.72 4.04 -16.17
CA ASP A 68 5.56 4.90 -16.99
C ASP A 68 7.05 4.69 -16.66
N VAL A 69 7.41 4.58 -15.37
CA VAL A 69 8.77 4.20 -14.97
C VAL A 69 9.11 2.80 -15.45
N ALA A 70 8.19 1.82 -15.36
CA ALA A 70 8.42 0.46 -15.85
C ALA A 70 8.77 0.43 -17.34
N ARG A 71 8.07 1.20 -18.17
CA ARG A 71 8.38 1.37 -19.60
C ARG A 71 9.76 1.98 -19.83
N GLU A 72 10.09 3.02 -19.08
CA GLU A 72 11.35 3.75 -19.23
C GLU A 72 12.58 2.92 -18.83
N ILE A 73 12.44 2.04 -17.86
CA ILE A 73 13.50 1.08 -17.49
C ILE A 73 13.54 -0.16 -18.41
N GLY A 74 12.73 -0.19 -19.49
CA GLY A 74 12.76 -1.22 -20.52
C GLY A 74 11.92 -2.47 -20.22
N MET A 75 10.86 -2.37 -19.41
CA MET A 75 9.88 -3.45 -19.28
C MET A 75 8.96 -3.49 -20.49
N ASN A 76 8.68 -4.69 -20.99
CA ASN A 76 7.77 -4.87 -22.12
C ASN A 76 6.30 -4.65 -21.70
N GLU A 77 5.49 -4.08 -22.59
CA GLU A 77 4.04 -3.92 -22.35
C GLU A 77 3.34 -5.27 -22.04
N ASP A 78 3.74 -6.33 -22.71
CA ASP A 78 3.18 -7.67 -22.50
C ASP A 78 3.49 -8.24 -21.11
N ASP A 79 4.49 -7.71 -20.41
CA ASP A 79 4.83 -8.09 -19.04
C ASP A 79 3.99 -7.36 -18.01
N ILE A 80 3.26 -6.31 -18.39
CA ILE A 80 2.39 -5.54 -17.53
C ILE A 80 0.96 -6.08 -17.64
N VAL A 81 0.56 -6.88 -16.69
CA VAL A 81 -0.74 -7.55 -16.70
C VAL A 81 -1.75 -6.87 -15.78
N THR A 82 -3.01 -6.96 -16.18
CA THR A 82 -4.15 -6.45 -15.41
C THR A 82 -4.99 -7.61 -14.89
N ASN A 83 -5.51 -7.53 -13.67
CA ASN A 83 -6.37 -8.58 -13.14
C ASN A 83 -7.64 -8.77 -13.98
N GLN A 84 -7.99 -10.03 -14.24
CA GLN A 84 -9.07 -10.38 -15.18
C GLN A 84 -10.45 -10.41 -14.54
N THR A 85 -10.55 -10.69 -13.25
CA THR A 85 -11.84 -10.77 -12.55
C THR A 85 -11.99 -9.62 -11.56
N GLY A 86 -13.17 -9.01 -11.52
CA GLY A 86 -13.48 -7.89 -10.63
C GLY A 86 -14.33 -8.26 -9.41
N GLN A 87 -14.87 -9.51 -9.33
CA GLN A 87 -15.72 -9.90 -8.20
C GLN A 87 -14.86 -10.20 -6.98
N SER A 88 -15.18 -9.54 -5.88
CA SER A 88 -14.63 -9.80 -4.55
C SER A 88 -15.77 -9.99 -3.56
N TYR A 89 -15.45 -10.61 -2.43
CA TYR A 89 -16.44 -10.98 -1.42
C TYR A 89 -16.11 -10.36 -0.06
N ILE A 90 -17.12 -10.28 0.80
CA ILE A 90 -17.00 -10.01 2.24
C ILE A 90 -17.36 -11.30 2.97
N TYR A 91 -16.48 -11.76 3.86
CA TYR A 91 -16.82 -12.81 4.82
C TYR A 91 -17.44 -12.17 6.06
N ALA A 92 -18.70 -12.43 6.28
CA ALA A 92 -19.45 -11.94 7.42
C ALA A 92 -20.52 -12.99 7.81
N GLN A 93 -20.86 -13.08 9.10
CA GLN A 93 -21.90 -13.99 9.59
C GLN A 93 -21.72 -15.44 9.10
N ASN A 94 -20.46 -15.91 9.04
CA ASN A 94 -20.06 -17.24 8.56
C ASN A 94 -20.44 -17.55 7.09
N GLN A 95 -20.59 -16.54 6.26
CA GLN A 95 -20.89 -16.66 4.84
C GLN A 95 -20.10 -15.67 3.98
N LEU A 96 -19.90 -16.00 2.71
CA LEU A 96 -19.38 -15.10 1.71
C LEU A 96 -20.53 -14.32 1.05
N TYR A 97 -20.42 -12.99 1.09
CA TYR A 97 -21.33 -12.09 0.39
C TYR A 97 -20.57 -11.39 -0.74
N PRO A 98 -21.08 -11.42 -1.97
CA PRO A 98 -20.46 -10.64 -3.04
C PRO A 98 -20.54 -9.14 -2.70
N ILE A 99 -19.49 -8.42 -2.95
CA ILE A 99 -19.49 -6.95 -2.85
C ILE A 99 -20.54 -6.45 -3.86
N PRO A 100 -21.50 -5.61 -3.43
CA PRO A 100 -22.55 -5.12 -4.32
C PRO A 100 -21.99 -4.45 -5.56
N GLY A 101 -22.46 -4.85 -6.74
CA GLY A 101 -22.06 -4.23 -8.00
C GLY A 101 -22.30 -2.70 -7.97
N GLY A 102 -21.36 -1.95 -8.57
CA GLY A 102 -21.43 -0.49 -8.55
C GLY A 102 -21.02 0.15 -7.23
N SER A 103 -20.50 -0.61 -6.25
CA SER A 103 -19.86 -0.02 -5.08
C SER A 103 -18.43 0.43 -5.41
N ILE A 104 -18.02 1.58 -4.89
CA ILE A 104 -16.64 2.06 -4.96
C ILE A 104 -16.17 2.25 -3.51
N LEU A 105 -15.18 1.48 -3.08
CA LEU A 105 -14.71 1.42 -1.70
C LEU A 105 -15.84 1.26 -0.66
N GLY A 106 -16.86 0.46 -1.02
CA GLY A 106 -18.02 0.20 -0.16
C GLY A 106 -19.14 1.25 -0.27
N VAL A 107 -18.92 2.41 -0.88
CA VAL A 107 -19.97 3.42 -1.08
C VAL A 107 -20.86 3.01 -2.26
N PRO A 108 -22.19 2.86 -2.08
CA PRO A 108 -23.09 2.44 -3.14
C PRO A 108 -23.28 3.56 -4.18
N THR A 109 -22.95 3.28 -5.43
CA THR A 109 -23.21 4.19 -6.57
C THR A 109 -24.35 3.70 -7.46
N ASP A 110 -24.76 2.45 -7.27
CA ASP A 110 -25.91 1.84 -7.93
C ASP A 110 -26.90 1.32 -6.87
N ILE A 111 -28.12 1.84 -6.92
CA ILE A 111 -29.12 1.57 -5.89
C ILE A 111 -29.66 0.13 -6.02
N LYS A 112 -29.81 -0.43 -7.23
CA LYS A 112 -30.39 -1.76 -7.42
C LYS A 112 -29.55 -2.87 -6.76
N PRO A 113 -28.23 -3.02 -7.04
CA PRO A 113 -27.39 -4.00 -6.36
C PRO A 113 -27.28 -3.75 -4.85
N PHE A 114 -27.31 -2.49 -4.42
CA PHE A 114 -27.27 -2.14 -2.99
C PHE A 114 -28.55 -2.59 -2.27
N ILE A 115 -29.73 -2.41 -2.86
CA ILE A 115 -30.99 -2.87 -2.26
C ILE A 115 -31.08 -4.40 -2.24
N SER A 116 -30.57 -5.07 -3.26
CA SER A 116 -30.67 -6.54 -3.39
C SER A 116 -29.68 -7.31 -2.51
N THR A 117 -28.59 -6.69 -2.06
CA THR A 117 -27.60 -7.40 -1.22
C THR A 117 -28.21 -7.89 0.10
N LYS A 118 -27.82 -9.11 0.49
CA LYS A 118 -28.20 -9.70 1.80
C LYS A 118 -27.21 -9.32 2.92
N LEU A 119 -26.08 -8.71 2.59
CA LEU A 119 -25.06 -8.31 3.56
C LEU A 119 -25.56 -7.24 4.55
N ILE A 120 -26.37 -6.32 4.05
CA ILE A 120 -26.89 -5.16 4.80
C ILE A 120 -28.39 -5.31 5.04
N THR A 121 -28.83 -5.11 6.28
CA THR A 121 -30.25 -5.15 6.65
C THR A 121 -31.06 -4.01 5.97
N LEU A 122 -32.37 -4.13 5.92
CA LEU A 122 -33.24 -3.07 5.41
C LEU A 122 -33.06 -1.76 6.20
N LYS A 123 -32.91 -1.85 7.53
CA LYS A 123 -32.64 -0.70 8.42
C LYS A 123 -31.32 -0.02 8.06
N GLY A 124 -30.25 -0.81 7.84
CA GLY A 124 -28.95 -0.31 7.42
C GLY A 124 -28.99 0.36 6.04
N LYS A 125 -29.73 -0.21 5.09
CA LYS A 125 -29.93 0.39 3.76
C LYS A 125 -30.64 1.74 3.84
N ILE A 126 -31.73 1.84 4.60
CA ILE A 126 -32.44 3.11 4.83
C ILE A 126 -31.53 4.12 5.50
N ARG A 127 -30.76 3.70 6.52
CA ARG A 127 -29.79 4.56 7.20
C ARG A 127 -28.72 5.12 6.25
N ALA A 128 -28.18 4.28 5.39
CA ALA A 128 -27.18 4.70 4.40
C ALA A 128 -27.74 5.67 3.36
N LEU A 129 -28.96 5.46 2.89
CA LEU A 129 -29.61 6.34 1.91
C LEU A 129 -29.98 7.72 2.47
N LYS A 130 -29.99 7.92 3.80
CA LYS A 130 -30.14 9.27 4.40
C LYS A 130 -29.03 10.23 3.96
N ASP A 131 -27.84 9.73 3.60
CA ASP A 131 -26.74 10.52 3.04
C ASP A 131 -27.18 11.45 1.90
N LEU A 132 -28.18 11.03 1.11
CA LEU A 132 -28.68 11.79 -0.03
C LEU A 132 -29.34 13.13 0.34
N THR A 133 -29.74 13.30 1.61
CA THR A 133 -30.49 14.46 2.12
C THR A 133 -29.81 15.14 3.31
N MET A 134 -28.70 14.60 3.81
CA MET A 134 -27.96 15.17 4.93
C MET A 134 -27.16 16.40 4.49
N LYS A 135 -27.00 17.35 5.40
CA LYS A 135 -26.04 18.45 5.21
C LYS A 135 -24.60 17.93 5.32
N PRO A 136 -23.62 18.58 4.67
CA PRO A 136 -22.20 18.27 4.86
C PRO A 136 -21.78 18.32 6.32
N ILE A 137 -20.84 17.46 6.70
CA ILE A 137 -20.30 17.41 8.06
C ILE A 137 -19.30 18.56 8.21
N SER A 138 -19.50 19.41 9.23
CA SER A 138 -18.52 20.40 9.60
C SER A 138 -17.31 19.71 10.23
N ILE A 139 -16.11 19.97 9.71
CA ILE A 139 -14.84 19.55 10.30
C ILE A 139 -14.31 20.75 11.08
N THR A 140 -14.12 20.58 12.39
CA THR A 140 -13.67 21.66 13.28
C THR A 140 -12.15 21.75 13.40
N GLU A 141 -11.40 20.72 13.02
CA GLU A 141 -9.95 20.59 13.21
C GLU A 141 -9.23 20.16 11.90
N ASP A 142 -9.62 20.63 10.74
CA ASP A 142 -9.03 20.30 9.43
C ASP A 142 -8.92 18.81 9.07
N ASP A 143 -9.28 17.91 9.99
CA ASP A 143 -9.23 16.46 9.81
C ASP A 143 -10.32 15.75 10.65
N ILE A 144 -10.64 14.52 10.28
CA ILE A 144 -11.65 13.67 10.92
C ILE A 144 -11.27 12.21 10.69
N SER A 145 -11.65 11.30 11.61
CA SER A 145 -11.42 9.88 11.33
C SER A 145 -12.33 9.34 10.23
N VAL A 146 -11.80 8.40 9.46
CA VAL A 146 -12.56 7.67 8.42
C VAL A 146 -13.80 7.02 9.04
N GLY A 147 -13.66 6.40 10.22
CA GLY A 147 -14.77 5.77 10.94
C GLY A 147 -15.86 6.76 11.31
N HIS A 148 -15.50 7.91 11.91
CA HIS A 148 -16.48 8.94 12.27
C HIS A 148 -17.20 9.47 11.03
N PHE A 149 -16.47 9.81 9.98
CA PHE A 149 -17.03 10.34 8.73
C PHE A 149 -18.05 9.39 8.09
N PHE A 150 -17.65 8.13 7.85
CA PHE A 150 -18.55 7.18 7.20
C PHE A 150 -19.70 6.74 8.11
N ARG A 151 -19.49 6.64 9.42
CA ARG A 151 -20.56 6.33 10.37
C ARG A 151 -21.61 7.44 10.38
N ALA A 152 -21.19 8.69 10.41
CA ALA A 152 -22.09 9.83 10.35
C ALA A 152 -22.85 9.90 9.02
N ARG A 153 -22.23 9.54 7.89
CA ARG A 153 -22.86 9.60 6.57
C ARG A 153 -23.70 8.36 6.24
N LEU A 154 -23.14 7.18 6.42
CA LEU A 154 -23.71 5.91 5.91
C LEU A 154 -24.22 4.97 7.02
N GLY A 155 -23.86 5.23 8.30
CA GLY A 155 -24.25 4.41 9.45
C GLY A 155 -23.31 3.26 9.73
N ASP A 156 -23.42 2.70 10.94
CA ASP A 156 -22.53 1.68 11.49
C ASP A 156 -22.52 0.41 10.64
N GLU A 157 -23.69 -0.08 10.28
CA GLU A 157 -23.78 -1.40 9.61
C GLU A 157 -23.05 -1.41 8.26
N LEU A 158 -23.19 -0.34 7.45
CA LEU A 158 -22.49 -0.27 6.17
C LEU A 158 -20.98 -0.06 6.37
N LEU A 159 -20.62 0.73 7.39
CA LEU A 159 -19.22 0.91 7.76
C LEU A 159 -18.58 -0.43 8.15
N GLU A 160 -19.09 -1.12 9.15
CA GLU A 160 -18.49 -2.33 9.73
C GLU A 160 -18.48 -3.53 8.79
N LYS A 161 -19.54 -3.69 7.97
CA LYS A 161 -19.69 -4.88 7.12
C LYS A 161 -19.10 -4.71 5.73
N LEU A 162 -18.94 -3.49 5.22
CA LEU A 162 -18.53 -3.28 3.85
C LEU A 162 -17.35 -2.31 3.71
N ILE A 163 -17.39 -1.12 4.33
CA ILE A 163 -16.38 -0.10 4.10
C ILE A 163 -15.09 -0.42 4.86
N GLU A 164 -15.19 -0.70 6.15
CA GLU A 164 -14.02 -0.98 7.00
C GLU A 164 -13.20 -2.18 6.49
N PRO A 165 -13.80 -3.35 6.14
CA PRO A 165 -13.02 -4.46 5.60
C PRO A 165 -12.21 -4.11 4.36
N LEU A 166 -12.73 -3.21 3.51
CA LEU A 166 -12.06 -2.77 2.29
C LEU A 166 -10.95 -1.76 2.56
N LEU A 167 -11.11 -0.88 3.55
CA LEU A 167 -10.17 0.19 3.85
C LEU A 167 -9.09 -0.24 4.85
N SER A 168 -9.45 -1.00 5.88
CA SER A 168 -8.50 -1.51 6.87
C SER A 168 -7.47 -2.45 6.26
N GLY A 169 -7.84 -3.21 5.24
CA GLY A 169 -6.92 -4.07 4.48
C GLY A 169 -5.78 -3.30 3.78
N ILE A 170 -5.95 -1.99 3.55
CA ILE A 170 -4.93 -1.14 2.93
C ILE A 170 -3.94 -0.61 3.98
N TYR A 171 -4.44 -0.16 5.13
CA TYR A 171 -3.64 0.56 6.12
C TYR A 171 -3.35 -0.25 7.39
N GLY A 172 -4.08 -1.34 7.67
CA GLY A 172 -3.92 -2.15 8.87
C GLY A 172 -4.16 -1.37 10.17
N THR A 173 -5.02 -0.35 10.13
CA THR A 173 -5.26 0.61 11.22
C THR A 173 -6.71 0.53 11.68
N ASP A 174 -6.97 0.86 12.95
CA ASP A 174 -8.33 1.09 13.42
C ASP A 174 -8.94 2.28 12.67
N ILE A 175 -10.06 2.04 12.00
CA ILE A 175 -10.74 3.03 11.16
C ILE A 175 -11.21 4.26 11.97
N ASP A 176 -11.43 4.09 13.28
CA ASP A 176 -11.82 5.19 14.16
C ASP A 176 -10.64 6.12 14.54
N GLN A 177 -9.40 5.70 14.25
CA GLN A 177 -8.21 6.53 14.40
C GLN A 177 -7.62 6.99 13.07
N LEU A 178 -7.98 6.31 11.97
CA LEU A 178 -7.43 6.57 10.65
C LEU A 178 -7.90 7.92 10.11
N SER A 179 -6.96 8.81 9.77
CA SER A 179 -7.21 10.12 9.18
C SER A 179 -7.90 10.03 7.82
N LEU A 180 -9.01 10.69 7.65
CA LEU A 180 -9.68 10.84 6.35
C LEU A 180 -8.85 11.69 5.38
N MET A 181 -8.31 12.80 5.89
CA MET A 181 -7.58 13.75 5.05
C MET A 181 -6.22 13.23 4.59
N SER A 182 -5.59 12.35 5.37
CA SER A 182 -4.32 11.69 4.97
C SER A 182 -4.52 10.52 4.03
N THR A 183 -5.72 9.90 3.99
CA THR A 183 -5.93 8.64 3.26
C THR A 183 -6.91 8.76 2.12
N PHE A 184 -8.05 9.39 2.35
CA PHE A 184 -9.17 9.47 1.39
C PHE A 184 -9.81 10.88 1.35
N PRO A 185 -9.02 11.98 1.22
CA PRO A 185 -9.54 13.35 1.27
C PRO A 185 -10.63 13.63 0.24
N TYR A 186 -10.60 12.91 -0.89
CA TYR A 186 -11.59 13.10 -1.96
C TYR A 186 -13.03 12.78 -1.52
N PHE A 187 -13.25 11.94 -0.49
CA PHE A 187 -14.61 11.73 0.03
C PHE A 187 -15.17 12.99 0.64
N LYS A 188 -14.34 13.76 1.34
CA LYS A 188 -14.73 15.04 1.90
C LYS A 188 -15.02 16.08 0.82
N SER A 189 -14.15 16.15 -0.20
CA SER A 189 -14.38 17.02 -1.36
C SER A 189 -15.69 16.69 -2.09
N LEU A 190 -15.97 15.39 -2.29
CA LEU A 190 -17.23 14.95 -2.91
C LEU A 190 -18.46 15.28 -2.06
N GLU A 191 -18.35 15.18 -0.73
CA GLU A 191 -19.42 15.59 0.18
C GLU A 191 -19.70 17.09 0.07
N GLU A 192 -18.66 17.90 0.06
CA GLU A 192 -18.77 19.37 -0.03
C GLU A 192 -19.36 19.82 -1.38
N GLU A 193 -18.88 19.24 -2.47
CA GLU A 193 -19.32 19.60 -3.82
C GLU A 193 -20.74 19.13 -4.14
N HIS A 194 -21.12 17.92 -3.68
CA HIS A 194 -22.40 17.30 -4.06
C HIS A 194 -23.41 17.21 -2.92
N GLY A 195 -23.04 17.60 -1.69
CA GLY A 195 -23.86 17.48 -0.48
C GLY A 195 -24.04 16.02 0.00
N SER A 196 -23.46 15.04 -0.72
CA SER A 196 -23.63 13.61 -0.46
C SER A 196 -22.48 12.82 -1.09
N ILE A 197 -21.89 11.90 -0.32
CA ILE A 197 -20.86 11.03 -0.86
C ILE A 197 -21.41 10.02 -1.88
N ILE A 198 -22.66 9.57 -1.72
CA ILE A 198 -23.33 8.69 -2.71
C ILE A 198 -23.51 9.42 -4.05
N LYS A 199 -23.95 10.69 -4.02
CA LYS A 199 -24.11 11.49 -5.25
C LYS A 199 -22.76 11.75 -5.91
N GLY A 200 -21.75 12.17 -5.14
CA GLY A 200 -20.41 12.43 -5.63
C GLY A 200 -19.77 11.17 -6.25
N MET A 201 -19.83 10.05 -5.56
CA MET A 201 -19.30 8.79 -6.08
C MET A 201 -20.04 8.27 -7.31
N LYS A 202 -21.35 8.54 -7.42
CA LYS A 202 -22.11 8.23 -8.64
C LYS A 202 -21.64 9.09 -9.82
N GLN A 203 -21.30 10.35 -9.59
CA GLN A 203 -20.71 11.22 -10.62
C GLN A 203 -19.35 10.70 -11.07
N VAL A 204 -18.43 10.40 -10.13
CA VAL A 204 -17.13 9.79 -10.42
C VAL A 204 -17.26 8.52 -11.27
N ARG A 205 -18.24 7.64 -10.94
CA ARG A 205 -18.49 6.44 -11.74
C ARG A 205 -18.93 6.75 -13.16
N ARG A 206 -19.83 7.73 -13.35
CA ARG A 206 -20.30 8.15 -14.68
C ARG A 206 -19.16 8.70 -15.54
N GLU A 207 -18.27 9.47 -14.97
CA GLU A 207 -17.11 10.03 -15.66
C GLU A 207 -16.12 8.94 -16.08
N ARG A 208 -15.89 7.95 -15.22
CA ARG A 208 -15.07 6.78 -15.55
C ARG A 208 -15.66 6.01 -16.73
N GLN A 209 -16.96 5.70 -16.70
CA GLN A 209 -17.63 4.99 -17.77
C GLN A 209 -17.59 5.74 -19.11
N LYS A 210 -17.73 7.08 -19.11
CA LYS A 210 -17.57 7.89 -20.33
C LYS A 210 -16.16 7.77 -20.89
N ASN A 211 -15.12 7.83 -20.04
CA ASN A 211 -13.73 7.74 -20.45
C ASN A 211 -13.36 6.33 -20.96
N GLU A 212 -13.88 5.28 -20.35
CA GLU A 212 -13.70 3.88 -20.79
C GLU A 212 -14.35 3.63 -22.15
N ASN A 213 -15.58 4.11 -22.36
CA ASN A 213 -16.26 4.00 -23.65
C ASN A 213 -15.54 4.73 -24.79
N ASN A 214 -14.88 5.85 -24.48
CA ASN A 214 -14.08 6.58 -25.46
C ASN A 214 -12.76 5.86 -25.83
N ASN A 215 -12.25 4.99 -24.96
CA ASN A 215 -10.95 4.31 -25.15
C ASN A 215 -11.06 2.87 -25.70
N ARG A 216 -12.26 2.35 -25.99
CA ARG A 216 -12.51 0.98 -26.52
C ARG A 216 -11.76 -0.16 -25.82
N VAL A 217 -11.32 0.03 -24.57
CA VAL A 217 -10.68 -1.01 -23.78
C VAL A 217 -11.76 -1.65 -22.93
N GLY A 218 -12.01 -2.95 -23.11
CA GLY A 218 -12.97 -3.71 -22.33
C GLY A 218 -12.74 -3.55 -20.82
N ALA A 219 -13.71 -3.92 -20.01
CA ALA A 219 -13.66 -3.79 -18.54
C ALA A 219 -12.40 -4.48 -17.99
N GLN A 220 -11.31 -3.72 -17.90
CA GLN A 220 -10.06 -4.18 -17.31
C GLN A 220 -10.12 -4.03 -15.79
N GLY A 221 -9.49 -4.95 -15.05
CA GLY A 221 -9.35 -4.86 -13.62
C GLY A 221 -8.62 -3.58 -13.20
N GLN A 222 -8.82 -3.17 -11.96
CA GLN A 222 -8.26 -1.92 -11.43
C GLN A 222 -6.77 -2.04 -11.06
N PHE A 223 -6.28 -3.26 -10.91
CA PHE A 223 -4.93 -3.56 -10.44
C PHE A 223 -4.05 -4.06 -11.57
N LYS A 224 -2.78 -3.68 -11.49
CA LYS A 224 -1.72 -4.17 -12.37
C LYS A 224 -0.66 -4.91 -11.58
N GLN A 225 -0.01 -5.87 -12.27
CA GLN A 225 1.11 -6.65 -11.77
C GLN A 225 2.10 -6.86 -12.92
N PHE A 226 3.30 -7.32 -12.64
CA PHE A 226 4.26 -7.78 -13.66
C PHE A 226 4.25 -9.31 -13.74
N LYS A 227 4.34 -9.89 -14.93
CA LYS A 227 4.32 -11.36 -15.12
C LYS A 227 5.36 -12.09 -14.29
N GLN A 228 6.52 -11.48 -14.10
CA GLN A 228 7.62 -12.05 -13.32
C GLN A 228 7.60 -11.62 -11.84
N GLY A 229 6.53 -10.95 -11.41
CA GLY A 229 6.36 -10.40 -10.07
C GLY A 229 6.86 -8.97 -9.94
N LEU A 230 6.45 -8.30 -8.86
CA LEU A 230 6.83 -6.91 -8.59
C LEU A 230 8.34 -6.74 -8.36
N TYR A 231 9.01 -7.77 -7.89
CA TYR A 231 10.46 -7.73 -7.67
C TYR A 231 11.26 -7.64 -8.98
N ASP A 232 10.72 -8.12 -10.11
CA ASP A 232 11.33 -7.95 -11.43
C ASP A 232 11.45 -6.47 -11.83
N PHE A 233 10.45 -5.65 -11.48
CA PHE A 233 10.54 -4.19 -11.64
C PHE A 233 11.70 -3.60 -10.83
N ILE A 234 11.90 -4.07 -9.60
CA ILE A 234 13.02 -3.62 -8.74
C ILE A 234 14.36 -3.98 -9.36
N LEU A 235 14.52 -5.22 -9.83
CA LEU A 235 15.77 -5.66 -10.47
C LEU A 235 16.08 -4.92 -11.77
N LYS A 236 15.07 -4.63 -12.57
CA LYS A 236 15.24 -3.84 -13.81
C LYS A 236 15.56 -2.38 -13.49
N LEU A 237 14.95 -1.81 -12.45
CA LEU A 237 15.26 -0.46 -11.98
C LEU A 237 16.71 -0.38 -11.46
N GLU A 238 17.14 -1.36 -10.68
CA GLU A 238 18.54 -1.49 -10.23
C GLU A 238 19.50 -1.58 -11.41
N ALA A 239 19.23 -2.44 -12.39
CA ALA A 239 20.06 -2.59 -13.58
C ALA A 239 20.14 -1.28 -14.40
N TRP A 240 19.02 -0.57 -14.55
CA TRP A 240 18.95 0.73 -15.22
C TRP A 240 19.81 1.80 -14.51
N LEU A 241 19.80 1.79 -13.16
CA LEU A 241 20.62 2.68 -12.34
C LEU A 241 22.11 2.37 -12.46
N LYS A 242 22.50 1.08 -12.35
CA LYS A 242 23.89 0.65 -12.51
C LYS A 242 24.48 0.97 -13.89
N ALA A 243 23.67 0.84 -14.95
CA ALA A 243 24.06 1.24 -16.30
C ALA A 243 24.30 2.75 -16.44
N ARG A 244 23.90 3.57 -15.44
CA ARG A 244 24.11 5.01 -15.35
C ARG A 244 25.05 5.42 -14.22
N GLU A 245 25.92 4.50 -13.85
CA GLU A 245 26.99 4.71 -12.87
C GLU A 245 26.49 5.05 -11.45
N VAL A 246 25.26 4.62 -11.09
CA VAL A 246 24.80 4.70 -9.71
C VAL A 246 25.43 3.57 -8.91
N THR A 247 26.17 3.95 -7.85
CA THR A 247 26.71 2.98 -6.89
C THR A 247 25.63 2.56 -5.91
N ILE A 248 25.48 1.25 -5.66
CA ILE A 248 24.57 0.72 -4.65
C ILE A 248 25.36 -0.15 -3.68
N GLU A 249 25.49 0.35 -2.46
CA GLU A 249 26.23 -0.26 -1.36
C GLU A 249 25.25 -1.04 -0.47
N TYR A 250 25.26 -2.36 -0.61
CA TYR A 250 24.49 -3.27 0.23
C TYR A 250 25.19 -3.57 1.54
N GLN A 251 24.44 -4.08 2.52
CA GLN A 251 24.93 -4.41 3.86
C GLN A 251 25.69 -3.23 4.50
N THR A 252 25.26 -2.01 4.16
CA THR A 252 25.90 -0.77 4.60
C THR A 252 24.88 0.10 5.33
N THR A 253 24.97 0.09 6.66
CA THR A 253 24.08 0.83 7.54
C THR A 253 24.65 2.21 7.82
N VAL A 254 23.86 3.23 7.53
CA VAL A 254 24.11 4.60 7.99
C VAL A 254 23.69 4.70 9.45
N LYS A 255 24.64 4.97 10.32
CA LYS A 255 24.48 5.10 11.77
C LYS A 255 23.92 6.46 12.17
N ASP A 256 24.42 7.52 11.53
CA ASP A 256 24.05 8.90 11.86
C ASP A 256 24.33 9.87 10.69
N LEU A 257 23.77 11.08 10.78
CA LEU A 257 23.96 12.20 9.87
C LEU A 257 24.48 13.42 10.62
N SER A 258 25.57 14.03 10.13
CA SER A 258 26.10 15.29 10.66
C SER A 258 26.02 16.39 9.61
N SER A 259 25.24 17.44 9.88
CA SER A 259 25.10 18.58 8.97
C SER A 259 26.38 19.44 8.94
N THR A 260 26.67 20.00 7.77
CA THR A 260 27.71 20.98 7.51
C THR A 260 27.12 22.19 6.77
N GLN A 261 27.90 23.23 6.58
CA GLN A 261 27.48 24.40 5.80
C GLN A 261 27.17 24.06 4.31
N GLN A 262 27.76 22.99 3.78
CA GLN A 262 27.72 22.66 2.34
C GLN A 262 27.02 21.33 2.05
N GLY A 263 26.53 20.60 3.06
CA GLY A 263 25.93 19.30 2.88
C GLY A 263 25.91 18.48 4.15
N TYR A 264 26.08 17.18 4.01
CA TYR A 264 26.03 16.21 5.11
C TYR A 264 27.21 15.25 5.10
N ASN A 265 27.72 14.93 6.27
CA ASN A 265 28.55 13.76 6.52
C ASN A 265 27.65 12.59 6.93
N LEU A 266 27.71 11.50 6.18
CA LEU A 266 27.12 10.22 6.58
C LEU A 266 28.12 9.46 7.44
N ILE A 267 27.70 9.05 8.62
CA ILE A 267 28.49 8.26 9.56
C ILE A 267 28.00 6.82 9.52
N PHE A 268 28.89 5.88 9.26
CA PHE A 268 28.57 4.46 9.13
C PHE A 268 28.85 3.67 10.40
N GLU A 269 28.34 2.44 10.51
CA GLU A 269 28.56 1.54 11.66
C GLU A 269 30.04 1.28 11.96
N ASN A 270 30.92 1.33 10.95
CA ASN A 270 32.38 1.19 11.08
C ASN A 270 33.12 2.51 11.40
N ASP A 271 32.35 3.56 11.79
CA ASP A 271 32.80 4.92 12.05
C ASP A 271 33.46 5.66 10.86
N ASN A 272 33.41 5.08 9.65
CA ASN A 272 33.77 5.80 8.44
C ASN A 272 32.81 6.96 8.21
N THR A 273 33.33 8.05 7.64
CA THR A 273 32.53 9.25 7.33
C THR A 273 32.72 9.65 5.87
N ILE A 274 31.62 9.88 5.15
CA ILE A 274 31.65 10.30 3.76
C ILE A 274 30.74 11.53 3.60
N PHE A 275 31.28 12.58 2.99
CA PHE A 275 30.56 13.81 2.71
C PHE A 275 29.71 13.71 1.42
N TYR A 276 28.51 14.31 1.43
CA TYR A 276 27.61 14.50 0.29
C TYR A 276 27.02 15.90 0.28
N ASP A 277 26.88 16.48 -0.92
CA ASP A 277 26.25 17.78 -1.12
C ASP A 277 24.75 17.74 -0.84
N GLY A 278 24.10 16.58 -1.01
CA GLY A 278 22.71 16.38 -0.69
C GLY A 278 22.39 14.95 -0.25
N VAL A 279 21.36 14.80 0.57
CA VAL A 279 20.92 13.50 1.10
C VAL A 279 19.42 13.34 0.94
N ILE A 280 18.99 12.18 0.42
CA ILE A 280 17.59 11.74 0.43
C ILE A 280 17.46 10.54 1.35
N VAL A 281 16.67 10.67 2.42
CA VAL A 281 16.35 9.61 3.36
C VAL A 281 15.05 8.95 2.95
N ALA A 282 15.10 7.66 2.60
CA ALA A 282 13.96 6.84 2.17
C ALA A 282 13.80 5.56 3.04
N THR A 283 14.13 5.68 4.33
CA THR A 283 14.05 4.60 5.32
C THR A 283 12.73 4.65 6.10
N PRO A 284 12.36 3.58 6.83
CA PRO A 284 11.29 3.64 7.83
C PRO A 284 11.56 4.71 8.89
N HIS A 285 10.49 5.28 9.48
CA HIS A 285 10.64 6.34 10.48
C HIS A 285 11.40 5.87 11.75
N GLN A 286 11.28 4.61 12.12
CA GLN A 286 12.02 4.01 13.24
C GLN A 286 13.55 4.10 13.07
N VAL A 287 14.04 4.29 11.84
CA VAL A 287 15.46 4.46 11.53
C VAL A 287 15.85 5.92 11.65
N PHE A 288 15.27 6.79 10.82
CA PHE A 288 15.73 8.17 10.71
C PHE A 288 15.38 9.04 11.93
N GLN A 289 14.32 8.74 12.68
CA GLN A 289 13.97 9.50 13.88
C GLN A 289 15.11 9.59 14.90
N LYS A 290 15.97 8.57 14.94
CA LYS A 290 17.12 8.53 15.85
C LYS A 290 18.20 9.57 15.52
N TRP A 291 18.29 9.96 14.24
CA TRP A 291 19.26 10.96 13.78
C TRP A 291 18.84 12.39 14.11
N PHE A 292 17.58 12.59 14.50
CA PHE A 292 16.99 13.89 14.83
C PHE A 292 16.45 13.94 16.27
N GLU A 293 17.07 13.20 17.18
CA GLU A 293 16.62 13.13 18.60
C GLU A 293 16.65 14.49 19.32
N ASN A 294 17.52 15.40 18.88
CA ASN A 294 17.64 16.74 19.44
C ASN A 294 16.70 17.78 18.79
N ASP A 295 15.88 17.39 17.81
CA ASP A 295 14.92 18.25 17.16
C ASP A 295 13.48 17.83 17.53
N PRO A 296 12.79 18.61 18.38
CA PRO A 296 11.45 18.27 18.85
C PRO A 296 10.40 18.12 17.73
N MET A 297 10.66 18.67 16.54
CA MET A 297 9.75 18.50 15.40
C MET A 297 9.64 17.04 14.96
N PHE A 298 10.70 16.25 15.14
CA PHE A 298 10.75 14.82 14.81
C PHE A 298 10.21 13.90 15.91
N ASP A 299 9.86 14.42 17.09
CA ASP A 299 9.22 13.63 18.16
C ASP A 299 7.91 12.99 17.73
N TYR A 300 7.24 13.59 16.73
CA TYR A 300 6.08 13.01 16.10
C TYR A 300 6.32 11.57 15.61
N PHE A 301 7.46 11.30 15.01
CA PHE A 301 7.80 9.97 14.49
C PHE A 301 8.07 8.93 15.59
N LYS A 302 8.43 9.35 16.81
CA LYS A 302 8.53 8.46 17.96
C LYS A 302 7.16 7.90 18.38
N SER A 303 6.10 8.69 18.17
CA SER A 303 4.72 8.31 18.47
C SER A 303 3.96 7.69 17.28
N LEU A 304 4.54 7.73 16.08
CA LEU A 304 3.91 7.18 14.89
C LEU A 304 3.93 5.64 14.93
N ASN A 305 2.79 5.05 15.23
CA ASN A 305 2.65 3.61 15.25
C ASN A 305 2.76 3.02 13.83
N ALA A 306 3.18 1.77 13.76
CA ALA A 306 3.17 1.00 12.52
C ALA A 306 2.57 -0.38 12.78
N SER A 307 1.72 -0.85 11.87
CA SER A 307 1.11 -2.17 11.98
C SER A 307 2.01 -3.26 11.39
N SER A 308 1.88 -4.45 11.94
CA SER A 308 2.48 -5.67 11.44
C SER A 308 1.48 -6.48 10.64
N VAL A 309 1.94 -7.12 9.58
CA VAL A 309 1.13 -8.02 8.78
C VAL A 309 1.92 -9.26 8.38
N ALA A 310 1.31 -10.43 8.46
CA ALA A 310 1.84 -11.66 7.90
C ALA A 310 1.06 -12.02 6.63
N THR A 311 1.80 -12.37 5.59
CA THR A 311 1.28 -12.99 4.37
C THR A 311 1.60 -14.46 4.40
N ILE A 312 0.59 -15.31 4.27
CA ILE A 312 0.70 -16.76 4.24
C ILE A 312 0.28 -17.24 2.85
N ALA A 313 1.24 -17.60 2.02
CA ALA A 313 1.00 -18.21 0.72
C ALA A 313 0.90 -19.73 0.87
N MET A 314 -0.12 -20.34 0.27
CA MET A 314 -0.38 -21.77 0.33
C MET A 314 -0.68 -22.28 -1.07
N ALA A 315 0.05 -23.28 -1.50
CA ALA A 315 -0.14 -23.96 -2.79
C ALA A 315 -0.81 -25.31 -2.60
N TYR A 316 -1.75 -25.63 -3.48
CA TYR A 316 -2.48 -26.90 -3.46
C TYR A 316 -2.61 -27.46 -4.87
N ASP A 317 -2.81 -28.77 -4.97
CA ASP A 317 -3.40 -29.36 -6.16
C ASP A 317 -4.86 -28.92 -6.30
N ASN A 318 -5.33 -28.64 -7.50
CA ASN A 318 -6.72 -28.23 -7.72
C ASN A 318 -7.74 -29.27 -7.22
N ALA A 319 -7.38 -30.56 -7.27
CA ALA A 319 -8.23 -31.63 -6.77
C ALA A 319 -8.47 -31.56 -5.25
N ASN A 320 -7.59 -30.85 -4.52
CA ASN A 320 -7.63 -30.74 -3.06
C ASN A 320 -8.42 -29.52 -2.57
N ILE A 321 -9.02 -28.74 -3.44
CA ILE A 321 -9.85 -27.59 -3.05
C ILE A 321 -11.22 -27.67 -3.69
N GLU A 322 -12.25 -27.71 -2.88
CA GLU A 322 -13.64 -27.72 -3.31
C GLU A 322 -14.36 -26.43 -2.91
N ASN A 323 -15.38 -26.08 -3.68
CA ASN A 323 -16.40 -25.07 -3.35
C ASN A 323 -15.84 -23.68 -2.98
N TYR A 324 -14.94 -23.14 -3.82
CA TYR A 324 -14.63 -21.72 -3.70
C TYR A 324 -15.14 -20.92 -4.90
N GLU A 325 -15.69 -19.74 -4.60
CA GLU A 325 -16.38 -18.89 -5.53
C GLU A 325 -15.52 -18.42 -6.72
N ASN A 326 -16.15 -18.04 -7.81
CA ASN A 326 -15.43 -17.40 -8.90
C ASN A 326 -15.20 -15.92 -8.58
N GLY A 327 -13.95 -15.54 -8.34
CA GLY A 327 -13.60 -14.18 -7.96
C GLY A 327 -12.13 -13.98 -7.62
N THR A 328 -11.82 -12.85 -7.00
CA THR A 328 -10.46 -12.46 -6.64
C THR A 328 -10.06 -12.83 -5.22
N GLY A 329 -11.03 -13.13 -4.37
CA GLY A 329 -10.85 -13.38 -2.95
C GLY A 329 -11.88 -12.66 -2.09
N PHE A 330 -11.59 -12.59 -0.79
CA PHE A 330 -12.48 -11.94 0.16
C PHE A 330 -11.70 -11.15 1.23
N VAL A 331 -12.35 -10.16 1.79
CA VAL A 331 -11.94 -9.49 3.03
C VAL A 331 -12.91 -9.85 4.15
N VAL A 332 -12.45 -9.78 5.38
CA VAL A 332 -13.21 -10.23 6.55
C VAL A 332 -13.81 -9.05 7.28
N SER A 333 -15.13 -9.12 7.54
CA SER A 333 -15.81 -8.13 8.38
C SER A 333 -15.27 -8.14 9.81
N ARG A 334 -15.14 -6.96 10.43
CA ARG A 334 -14.71 -6.79 11.82
C ARG A 334 -15.51 -7.66 12.81
N THR A 335 -16.78 -7.91 12.51
CA THR A 335 -17.67 -8.68 13.36
C THR A 335 -17.46 -10.20 13.26
N SER A 336 -16.58 -10.67 12.38
CA SER A 336 -16.30 -12.09 12.18
C SER A 336 -15.24 -12.61 13.15
N GLN A 337 -15.45 -13.82 13.66
CA GLN A 337 -14.53 -14.51 14.57
C GLN A 337 -13.47 -15.29 13.77
N THR A 338 -12.53 -14.56 13.19
CA THR A 338 -11.34 -15.09 12.49
C THR A 338 -10.13 -14.26 12.88
N ASP A 339 -8.93 -14.80 12.73
CA ASP A 339 -7.68 -14.04 12.88
C ASP A 339 -7.14 -13.55 11.52
N ILE A 340 -7.52 -14.22 10.42
CA ILE A 340 -7.25 -13.66 9.09
C ILE A 340 -8.09 -12.42 8.84
N THR A 341 -7.53 -11.46 8.11
CA THR A 341 -8.19 -10.21 7.70
C THR A 341 -8.66 -10.24 6.25
N ALA A 342 -8.02 -11.07 5.43
CA ALA A 342 -8.34 -11.23 4.02
C ALA A 342 -7.77 -12.53 3.46
N CYS A 343 -8.28 -12.94 2.31
CA CYS A 343 -7.70 -13.99 1.48
C CYS A 343 -7.80 -13.60 0.01
N THR A 344 -6.67 -13.69 -0.72
CA THR A 344 -6.66 -13.59 -2.19
C THR A 344 -6.61 -14.98 -2.80
N TRP A 345 -7.50 -15.25 -3.73
CA TRP A 345 -7.44 -16.42 -4.61
C TRP A 345 -6.50 -16.11 -5.77
N THR A 346 -5.20 -16.19 -5.50
CA THR A 346 -4.15 -15.65 -6.36
C THR A 346 -4.17 -16.28 -7.75
N SER A 347 -4.33 -17.59 -7.84
CA SER A 347 -4.42 -18.30 -9.12
C SER A 347 -5.62 -17.86 -9.99
N LYS A 348 -6.73 -17.40 -9.38
CA LYS A 348 -7.88 -16.86 -10.12
C LYS A 348 -7.71 -15.39 -10.47
N LYS A 349 -7.15 -14.59 -9.57
CA LYS A 349 -6.91 -13.16 -9.78
C LYS A 349 -5.78 -12.92 -10.77
N TRP A 350 -4.74 -13.75 -10.71
CA TRP A 350 -3.51 -13.68 -11.48
C TRP A 350 -3.13 -15.06 -12.06
N PRO A 351 -3.80 -15.56 -13.13
CA PRO A 351 -3.58 -16.91 -13.64
C PRO A 351 -2.14 -17.23 -14.04
N HIS A 352 -1.35 -16.21 -14.43
CA HIS A 352 0.04 -16.36 -14.83
C HIS A 352 0.98 -16.73 -13.66
N THR A 353 0.54 -16.56 -12.41
CA THR A 353 1.36 -16.78 -11.21
C THR A 353 1.42 -18.23 -10.76
N THR A 354 0.62 -19.10 -11.38
CA THR A 354 0.38 -20.46 -10.86
C THR A 354 0.41 -21.48 -12.00
N PRO A 355 1.12 -22.60 -11.85
CA PRO A 355 1.13 -23.68 -12.85
C PRO A 355 -0.28 -24.25 -13.10
N LYS A 356 -0.50 -24.77 -14.31
CA LYS A 356 -1.76 -25.42 -14.68
C LYS A 356 -2.04 -26.62 -13.74
N GLY A 357 -3.26 -26.75 -13.28
CA GLY A 357 -3.68 -27.83 -12.38
C GLY A 357 -3.39 -27.55 -10.89
N LYS A 358 -2.84 -26.39 -10.59
CA LYS A 358 -2.50 -25.96 -9.22
C LYS A 358 -3.30 -24.73 -8.79
N THR A 359 -3.44 -24.55 -7.50
CA THR A 359 -4.08 -23.37 -6.88
C THR A 359 -3.11 -22.71 -5.92
N LEU A 360 -3.00 -21.40 -6.01
CA LEU A 360 -2.29 -20.55 -5.07
C LEU A 360 -3.29 -19.61 -4.37
N ILE A 361 -3.25 -19.62 -3.05
CA ILE A 361 -4.02 -18.69 -2.20
C ILE A 361 -3.09 -17.97 -1.24
N ARG A 362 -3.45 -16.74 -0.87
CA ARG A 362 -2.71 -15.93 0.10
C ARG A 362 -3.67 -15.45 1.17
N ALA A 363 -3.43 -15.85 2.41
CA ALA A 363 -4.11 -15.32 3.59
C ALA A 363 -3.30 -14.19 4.21
N TYR A 364 -3.98 -13.29 4.90
CA TYR A 364 -3.37 -12.16 5.59
C TYR A 364 -3.80 -12.16 7.06
N ILE A 365 -2.82 -11.99 7.96
CA ILE A 365 -3.04 -11.87 9.42
C ILE A 365 -2.41 -10.56 9.86
N GLY A 366 -3.09 -9.79 10.70
CA GLY A 366 -2.61 -8.50 11.21
C GLY A 366 -3.76 -7.55 11.48
N LYS A 367 -4.60 -7.89 12.47
CA LYS A 367 -5.64 -6.97 12.96
C LYS A 367 -5.03 -5.88 13.83
N PRO A 368 -5.55 -4.63 13.76
CA PRO A 368 -5.12 -3.57 14.65
C PRO A 368 -5.18 -3.97 16.12
N GLY A 369 -4.11 -3.64 16.86
CA GLY A 369 -4.02 -3.90 18.30
C GLY A 369 -3.71 -5.36 18.71
N GLN A 370 -3.58 -6.29 17.75
CA GLN A 370 -3.16 -7.67 18.01
C GLN A 370 -1.66 -7.84 17.73
N ARG A 371 -1.01 -8.71 18.51
CA ARG A 371 0.41 -9.05 18.39
C ARG A 371 0.65 -10.45 17.80
N ILE A 372 -0.37 -11.04 17.17
CA ILE A 372 -0.29 -12.40 16.61
C ILE A 372 0.87 -12.55 15.62
N VAL A 373 1.16 -11.50 14.83
CA VAL A 373 2.22 -11.54 13.81
C VAL A 373 3.61 -11.57 14.48
N GLU A 374 3.79 -10.83 15.57
CA GLU A 374 5.03 -10.78 16.33
C GLU A 374 5.24 -12.05 17.17
N ASP A 375 4.20 -12.49 17.85
CA ASP A 375 4.29 -13.46 18.93
C ASP A 375 4.20 -14.93 18.47
N CYS A 376 3.53 -15.21 17.32
CA CYS A 376 3.40 -16.56 16.78
C CYS A 376 4.57 -16.96 15.89
N THR A 377 4.91 -18.25 15.84
CA THR A 377 5.84 -18.84 14.85
C THR A 377 5.22 -18.86 13.44
N GLU A 378 6.01 -19.15 12.42
CA GLU A 378 5.50 -19.30 11.05
C GLU A 378 4.52 -20.46 10.93
N GLU A 379 4.78 -21.58 11.59
CA GLU A 379 3.93 -22.76 11.65
C GLU A 379 2.58 -22.45 12.32
N GLU A 380 2.57 -21.72 13.41
CA GLU A 380 1.34 -21.28 14.09
C GLU A 380 0.51 -20.35 13.19
N LEU A 381 1.14 -19.44 12.47
CA LEU A 381 0.46 -18.55 11.50
C LEU A 381 -0.17 -19.35 10.36
N VAL A 382 0.49 -20.41 9.86
CA VAL A 382 -0.08 -21.33 8.86
C VAL A 382 -1.30 -22.05 9.43
N GLN A 383 -1.22 -22.58 10.67
CA GLN A 383 -2.34 -23.26 11.32
C GLN A 383 -3.54 -22.32 11.52
N ILE A 384 -3.31 -21.08 11.95
CA ILE A 384 -4.34 -20.05 12.09
C ILE A 384 -5.01 -19.80 10.73
N ALA A 385 -4.21 -19.61 9.66
CA ALA A 385 -4.74 -19.36 8.33
C ALA A 385 -5.58 -20.54 7.82
N GLN A 386 -5.09 -21.78 7.96
CA GLN A 386 -5.81 -22.99 7.54
C GLN A 386 -7.12 -23.17 8.33
N ARG A 387 -7.10 -23.00 9.66
CA ARG A 387 -8.29 -23.07 10.50
C ARG A 387 -9.37 -22.08 10.06
N ASP A 388 -9.00 -20.82 9.77
CA ASP A 388 -9.96 -19.79 9.41
C ASP A 388 -10.45 -19.95 7.97
N LEU A 389 -9.57 -20.34 7.05
CA LEU A 389 -9.95 -20.63 5.66
C LEU A 389 -10.88 -21.83 5.54
N SER A 390 -10.74 -22.84 6.43
CA SER A 390 -11.63 -24.01 6.45
C SER A 390 -13.09 -23.68 6.81
N LYS A 391 -13.36 -22.49 7.36
CA LYS A 391 -14.72 -21.96 7.56
C LYS A 391 -15.36 -21.48 6.25
N VAL A 392 -14.56 -21.24 5.22
CA VAL A 392 -14.97 -20.62 3.95
C VAL A 392 -14.82 -21.58 2.77
N MET A 393 -13.79 -22.41 2.78
CA MET A 393 -13.39 -23.31 1.69
C MET A 393 -13.19 -24.72 2.23
N LYS A 394 -13.39 -25.72 1.39
CA LYS A 394 -13.11 -27.12 1.76
C LYS A 394 -11.76 -27.52 1.19
N PHE A 395 -10.89 -27.99 2.05
CA PHE A 395 -9.58 -28.51 1.72
C PHE A 395 -9.56 -30.03 1.94
N GLN A 396 -8.96 -30.75 0.99
CA GLN A 396 -8.62 -32.15 1.11
C GLN A 396 -7.10 -32.28 1.26
N GLY A 397 -6.65 -32.66 2.44
CA GLY A 397 -5.22 -32.80 2.74
C GLY A 397 -4.53 -31.46 3.09
N SER A 398 -3.21 -31.51 3.08
CA SER A 398 -2.33 -30.38 3.38
C SER A 398 -1.91 -29.64 2.10
N PRO A 399 -1.46 -28.38 2.19
CA PRO A 399 -0.85 -27.71 1.05
C PRO A 399 0.44 -28.41 0.60
N ASP A 400 0.73 -28.37 -0.70
CA ASP A 400 2.00 -28.85 -1.27
C ASP A 400 3.19 -28.14 -0.64
N PHE A 401 3.04 -26.84 -0.40
CA PHE A 401 3.97 -26.03 0.40
C PHE A 401 3.29 -24.79 0.94
N THR A 402 3.91 -24.19 1.95
CA THR A 402 3.54 -22.89 2.52
C THR A 402 4.75 -21.96 2.54
N ILE A 403 4.51 -20.65 2.40
CA ILE A 403 5.52 -19.62 2.60
C ILE A 403 4.90 -18.52 3.46
N VAL A 404 5.57 -18.19 4.55
CA VAL A 404 5.18 -17.11 5.46
C VAL A 404 6.14 -15.94 5.32
N ASN A 405 5.61 -14.74 5.24
CA ASN A 405 6.42 -13.52 5.32
C ASN A 405 5.82 -12.57 6.36
N LYS A 406 6.56 -12.34 7.43
CA LYS A 406 6.21 -11.38 8.47
C LYS A 406 6.79 -10.02 8.14
N MET A 407 5.95 -9.01 8.07
CA MET A 407 6.34 -7.60 7.92
C MET A 407 6.03 -6.89 9.25
N ILE A 408 7.01 -6.89 10.15
CA ILE A 408 6.87 -6.33 11.49
C ILE A 408 6.95 -4.80 11.43
N GLN A 409 5.99 -4.12 12.07
CA GLN A 409 5.92 -2.65 12.12
C GLN A 409 6.18 -1.98 10.77
N ALA A 410 5.62 -2.57 9.71
CA ALA A 410 5.98 -2.20 8.35
C ALA A 410 5.05 -1.15 7.72
N SER A 411 3.82 -0.98 8.25
CA SER A 411 2.84 -0.04 7.69
C SER A 411 2.56 1.09 8.68
N PRO A 412 3.08 2.31 8.42
CA PRO A 412 2.81 3.46 9.28
C PRO A 412 1.33 3.81 9.30
N GLN A 413 0.82 4.18 10.47
CA GLN A 413 -0.59 4.45 10.72
C GLN A 413 -0.86 5.95 10.76
N TYR A 414 -1.62 6.44 9.81
CA TYR A 414 -1.95 7.86 9.70
C TYR A 414 -3.16 8.21 10.57
N HIS A 415 -2.91 8.59 11.82
CA HIS A 415 -3.96 9.03 12.71
C HIS A 415 -4.49 10.41 12.33
N VAL A 416 -5.66 10.79 12.87
CA VAL A 416 -6.23 12.13 12.71
C VAL A 416 -5.19 13.19 13.05
N GLY A 417 -5.04 14.21 12.20
CA GLY A 417 -4.02 15.24 12.30
C GLY A 417 -2.68 14.93 11.62
N HIS A 418 -2.49 13.70 11.12
CA HIS A 418 -1.22 13.30 10.47
C HIS A 418 -0.81 14.25 9.33
N ILE A 419 -1.73 14.56 8.41
CA ILE A 419 -1.38 15.39 7.23
C ILE A 419 -0.93 16.80 7.62
N SER A 420 -1.57 17.40 8.62
CA SER A 420 -1.20 18.74 9.11
C SER A 420 0.19 18.70 9.75
N LYS A 421 0.45 17.66 10.57
CA LYS A 421 1.76 17.48 11.20
C LYS A 421 2.87 17.20 10.19
N ILE A 422 2.61 16.41 9.17
CA ILE A 422 3.58 16.16 8.09
C ILE A 422 3.89 17.44 7.30
N LYS A 423 2.90 18.29 7.03
CA LYS A 423 3.15 19.60 6.38
C LYS A 423 4.05 20.49 7.22
N GLU A 424 3.83 20.56 8.55
CA GLU A 424 4.69 21.30 9.46
C GLU A 424 6.13 20.76 9.44
N ILE A 425 6.29 19.42 9.50
CA ILE A 425 7.61 18.77 9.46
C ILE A 425 8.29 19.02 8.11
N GLN A 426 7.56 18.92 6.99
CA GLN A 426 8.13 19.18 5.66
C GLN A 426 8.58 20.63 5.50
N ALA A 427 7.80 21.60 6.03
CA ALA A 427 8.18 23.00 6.05
C ALA A 427 9.44 23.20 6.92
N HIS A 428 9.48 22.60 8.12
CA HIS A 428 10.63 22.64 9.01
C HIS A 428 11.89 22.05 8.36
N ILE A 429 11.78 20.90 7.68
CA ILE A 429 12.90 20.31 6.92
C ILE A 429 13.34 21.27 5.81
N TYR A 430 12.39 21.86 5.09
CA TYR A 430 12.71 22.79 4.02
C TYR A 430 13.49 24.02 4.51
N ASP A 431 13.13 24.58 5.66
CA ASP A 431 13.74 25.79 6.21
C ASP A 431 15.07 25.55 6.92
N ASN A 432 15.21 24.41 7.64
CA ASN A 432 16.33 24.17 8.55
C ASN A 432 17.34 23.14 8.04
N TYR A 433 16.98 22.29 7.06
CA TYR A 433 17.81 21.19 6.54
C TYR A 433 17.98 21.30 5.02
N GLN A 434 18.69 22.36 4.56
CA GLN A 434 18.73 22.77 3.14
C GLN A 434 19.20 21.66 2.18
N HIS A 435 20.10 20.79 2.62
CA HIS A 435 20.72 19.72 1.83
C HIS A 435 20.09 18.35 2.08
N LEU A 436 18.91 18.30 2.72
CA LEU A 436 18.24 17.05 3.12
C LEU A 436 16.80 17.01 2.62
N GLN A 437 16.38 15.84 2.16
CA GLN A 437 14.98 15.48 2.03
C GLN A 437 14.72 14.13 2.71
N ILE A 438 13.60 14.01 3.40
CA ILE A 438 13.11 12.76 3.98
C ILE A 438 11.78 12.45 3.32
N THR A 439 11.60 11.23 2.82
CA THR A 439 10.46 10.87 1.98
C THR A 439 10.07 9.40 2.15
N GLY A 440 8.90 9.03 1.65
CA GLY A 440 8.40 7.66 1.65
C GLY A 440 7.16 7.45 2.50
N ALA A 441 6.83 6.19 2.74
CA ALA A 441 5.57 5.79 3.39
C ALA A 441 5.25 6.48 4.73
N PRO A 442 6.19 6.90 5.59
CA PRO A 442 5.84 7.61 6.82
C PRO A 442 5.25 9.01 6.63
N PHE A 443 5.29 9.56 5.42
CA PHE A 443 4.87 10.95 5.15
C PHE A 443 3.46 11.04 4.55
N GLU A 444 3.25 10.57 3.31
CA GLU A 444 2.01 10.92 2.59
C GLU A 444 1.17 9.73 2.15
N ALA A 445 1.78 8.63 1.72
CA ALA A 445 1.04 7.47 1.23
C ALA A 445 1.88 6.20 1.17
N VAL A 446 1.23 5.05 1.36
CA VAL A 446 1.86 3.72 1.37
C VAL A 446 1.79 3.00 0.02
N GLY A 447 1.00 3.48 -0.93
CA GLY A 447 0.86 2.86 -2.26
C GLY A 447 2.14 2.92 -3.08
N LEU A 448 2.48 1.85 -3.82
CA LEU A 448 3.72 1.81 -4.63
C LEU A 448 3.86 2.99 -5.60
N PRO A 449 2.81 3.35 -6.40
CA PRO A 449 2.89 4.53 -7.26
C PRO A 449 3.05 5.84 -6.47
N ASP A 450 2.48 5.92 -5.26
CA ASP A 450 2.59 7.12 -4.43
C ASP A 450 4.01 7.26 -3.85
N CYS A 451 4.64 6.15 -3.49
CA CYS A 451 6.04 6.14 -3.07
C CYS A 451 6.98 6.62 -4.20
N ILE A 452 6.70 6.25 -5.45
CA ILE A 452 7.43 6.74 -6.63
C ILE A 452 7.21 8.25 -6.82
N LEU A 453 5.98 8.74 -6.67
CA LEU A 453 5.66 10.15 -6.78
C LEU A 453 6.33 10.98 -5.69
N GLN A 454 6.32 10.49 -4.45
CA GLN A 454 7.03 11.13 -3.33
C GLN A 454 8.54 11.22 -3.59
N ALA A 455 9.13 10.19 -4.20
CA ALA A 455 10.53 10.19 -4.60
C ALA A 455 10.82 11.28 -5.65
N GLN A 456 9.97 11.42 -6.66
CA GLN A 456 10.06 12.48 -7.66
C GLN A 456 10.01 13.86 -7.00
N ASN A 457 9.03 14.11 -6.13
CA ASN A 457 8.86 15.37 -5.42
C ASN A 457 10.08 15.70 -4.54
N ALA A 458 10.68 14.71 -3.88
CA ALA A 458 11.87 14.91 -3.07
C ALA A 458 13.08 15.34 -3.92
N VAL A 459 13.27 14.76 -5.09
CA VAL A 459 14.33 15.14 -6.04
C VAL A 459 14.10 16.55 -6.55
N GLU A 460 12.88 16.91 -6.95
CA GLU A 460 12.54 18.26 -7.43
C GLU A 460 12.74 19.34 -6.37
N LYS A 461 12.61 19.01 -5.09
CA LYS A 461 12.88 19.93 -3.97
C LYS A 461 14.37 20.03 -3.62
N LEU A 462 15.14 18.94 -3.71
CA LEU A 462 16.52 18.90 -3.26
C LEU A 462 17.49 19.44 -4.32
N ILE A 463 17.46 18.89 -5.54
CA ILE A 463 18.53 19.11 -6.52
C ILE A 463 18.70 20.58 -6.91
N PRO A 464 17.64 21.39 -7.12
CA PRO A 464 17.82 22.82 -7.43
C PRO A 464 18.50 23.65 -6.33
N ARG A 465 18.54 23.13 -5.10
CA ARG A 465 19.09 23.84 -3.93
C ARG A 465 20.59 23.56 -3.70
N ILE A 466 21.08 22.44 -4.22
CA ILE A 466 22.47 21.98 -4.01
C ILE A 466 23.34 22.11 -5.27
N ARG A 467 22.80 22.68 -6.36
CA ARG A 467 23.49 22.91 -7.65
C ARG A 467 23.98 24.32 -7.81
#